data_9920990d51cedc8a84d01ba050caa4a5
#
_entry.id   9920990d51cedc8a84d01ba050caa4a5
#
_cell.length_a   1.000
_cell.length_b   1.000
_cell.length_c   1.000
_cell.angle_alpha   90.00
_cell.angle_beta   90.00
_cell.angle_gamma   90.00
#
_symmetry.space_group_name_H-M   'P 1'
#
loop_
_entity.id
_entity.type
_entity.pdbx_description
1 polymer ?
#
loop_
_entity_poly.entity_id
_entity_poly.type
_entity_poly.pdbx_seq_one_letter_code
_entity_poly.pdbx_strand_id
1 'polypeptide(L)'
;MEKKLGVYICGGCSIGEGLDLEKLSLVATKEYKVPICKTHSAMCGEEGVSLIKQDIASEGVNTIVVAACSGRVKFDVFDFGPSNIVERVNVREQVVWSHDWTKEVQVKTKDAEGKEEVKSETKPDEDTQMLAEDYLRMGIVKANKTSLPEPFIEEFTKKILVIGSGITGLTASLEAANTGYDVTLVEKNAQLGGFAARQRKQIPTKAPYSELEPTNIQEKIKEITNHPRITVKTGMEIARISGAPGMFDVSFKQAGTKTKWDVPPP
;
A
#
# COMPACT_ATOMS: atom_id res chain seq x y z
N MET A 1 10.16 12.71 -17.92
CA MET A 1 9.18 13.69 -17.38
C MET A 1 9.94 14.68 -16.51
N GLU A 2 9.75 15.96 -16.72
CA GLU A 2 10.35 16.99 -15.87
C GLU A 2 9.71 16.95 -14.48
N LYS A 3 10.54 16.95 -13.43
CA LYS A 3 10.08 16.86 -12.06
C LYS A 3 9.66 18.21 -11.53
N LYS A 4 8.44 18.32 -11.04
CA LYS A 4 7.97 19.46 -10.26
C LYS A 4 7.74 19.04 -8.83
N LEU A 5 8.59 19.50 -7.93
CA LEU A 5 8.62 19.09 -6.53
C LEU A 5 7.66 19.94 -5.69
N GLY A 6 6.87 19.27 -4.84
CA GLY A 6 6.10 19.86 -3.75
C GLY A 6 6.49 19.27 -2.41
N VAL A 7 6.67 20.10 -1.40
CA VAL A 7 6.94 19.70 -0.02
C VAL A 7 5.76 20.06 0.86
N TYR A 8 5.29 19.09 1.63
CA TYR A 8 4.11 19.22 2.48
C TYR A 8 4.46 18.78 3.90
N ILE A 9 4.36 19.71 4.84
CA ILE A 9 4.79 19.51 6.22
C ILE A 9 3.56 19.43 7.11
N CYS A 10 3.44 18.33 7.85
CA CYS A 10 2.36 18.12 8.81
C CYS A 10 2.69 18.71 10.16
N GLY A 11 1.79 19.52 10.73
CA GLY A 11 1.89 20.03 12.09
C GLY A 11 1.15 19.20 13.13
N GLY A 12 0.43 18.14 12.71
CA GLY A 12 -0.36 17.32 13.64
C GLY A 12 0.44 16.29 14.42
N CYS A 13 -0.21 15.62 15.34
CA CYS A 13 0.36 14.55 16.18
C CYS A 13 1.65 14.98 16.91
N SER A 14 1.63 16.16 17.50
CA SER A 14 2.72 16.82 18.24
C SER A 14 3.92 17.27 17.39
N ILE A 15 3.87 17.14 16.09
CA ILE A 15 4.96 17.61 15.21
C ILE A 15 5.11 19.13 15.32
N GLY A 16 4.00 19.89 15.21
CA GLY A 16 4.03 21.35 15.29
C GLY A 16 4.22 21.89 16.70
N GLU A 17 4.09 21.04 17.73
CA GLU A 17 4.40 21.39 19.11
C GLU A 17 5.91 21.24 19.39
N GLY A 18 6.53 20.21 18.78
CA GLY A 18 7.92 19.87 19.02
C GLY A 18 8.90 20.48 18.02
N LEU A 19 8.43 20.91 16.84
CA LEU A 19 9.28 21.44 15.76
C LEU A 19 8.81 22.80 15.26
N ASP A 20 9.77 23.62 14.91
CA ASP A 20 9.55 24.87 14.17
C ASP A 20 9.31 24.56 12.69
N LEU A 21 8.04 24.59 12.28
CA LEU A 21 7.64 24.29 10.90
C LEU A 21 8.12 25.34 9.88
N GLU A 22 8.37 26.58 10.34
CA GLU A 22 8.91 27.65 9.48
C GLU A 22 10.36 27.34 9.11
N LYS A 23 11.17 26.87 10.06
CA LYS A 23 12.54 26.42 9.79
C LYS A 23 12.54 25.26 8.79
N LEU A 24 11.67 24.27 8.96
CA LEU A 24 11.52 23.18 7.97
C LEU A 24 11.11 23.71 6.58
N SER A 25 10.20 24.67 6.53
CA SER A 25 9.79 25.31 5.26
C SER A 25 10.94 26.07 4.61
N LEU A 26 11.82 26.70 5.41
CA LEU A 26 13.00 27.39 4.91
C LEU A 26 14.03 26.41 4.30
N VAL A 27 14.20 25.23 4.88
CA VAL A 27 15.00 24.17 4.26
C VAL A 27 14.49 23.86 2.86
N ALA A 28 13.19 23.62 2.70
CA ALA A 28 12.63 23.31 1.39
C ALA A 28 12.76 24.48 0.40
N THR A 29 12.39 25.69 0.82
CA THR A 29 12.26 26.85 -0.08
C THR A 29 13.56 27.56 -0.35
N LYS A 30 14.41 27.78 0.66
CA LYS A 30 15.66 28.54 0.52
C LYS A 30 16.84 27.66 0.13
N GLU A 31 17.00 26.50 0.79
CA GLU A 31 18.15 25.63 0.50
C GLU A 31 17.95 24.86 -0.81
N TYR A 32 16.77 24.23 -0.98
CA TYR A 32 16.49 23.38 -2.14
C TYR A 32 15.66 24.08 -3.24
N LYS A 33 15.23 25.32 -3.02
CA LYS A 33 14.45 26.12 -3.98
C LYS A 33 13.20 25.38 -4.49
N VAL A 34 12.58 24.62 -3.59
CA VAL A 34 11.34 23.90 -3.92
C VAL A 34 10.25 24.92 -4.24
N PRO A 35 9.57 24.80 -5.41
CA PRO A 35 8.62 25.80 -5.85
C PRO A 35 7.34 25.84 -4.99
N ILE A 36 6.98 24.73 -4.39
CA ILE A 36 5.77 24.61 -3.59
C ILE A 36 6.12 23.98 -2.24
N CYS A 37 5.91 24.74 -1.15
CA CYS A 37 6.05 24.25 0.21
C CYS A 37 4.83 24.71 1.02
N LYS A 38 4.08 23.77 1.59
CA LYS A 38 2.87 24.06 2.36
C LYS A 38 2.86 23.29 3.67
N THR A 39 2.33 23.94 4.71
CA THR A 39 2.13 23.35 6.02
C THR A 39 0.63 23.19 6.30
N HIS A 40 0.26 22.14 7.02
CA HIS A 40 -1.13 21.92 7.45
C HIS A 40 -1.16 21.18 8.77
N SER A 41 -2.12 21.52 9.65
CA SER A 41 -2.26 20.91 10.98
C SER A 41 -2.54 19.41 10.95
N ALA A 42 -3.17 18.89 9.89
CA ALA A 42 -3.46 17.48 9.70
C ALA A 42 -3.37 17.12 8.21
N MET A 43 -2.14 16.94 7.71
CA MET A 43 -1.88 16.67 6.28
C MET A 43 -2.59 15.40 5.77
N CYS A 44 -2.85 14.42 6.65
CA CYS A 44 -3.59 13.20 6.34
C CYS A 44 -5.13 13.36 6.42
N GLY A 45 -5.62 14.52 6.83
CA GLY A 45 -7.04 14.85 6.81
C GLY A 45 -7.52 15.22 5.40
N GLU A 46 -8.83 15.33 5.24
CA GLU A 46 -9.46 15.61 3.94
C GLU A 46 -8.93 16.91 3.32
N GLU A 47 -8.80 17.97 4.11
CA GLU A 47 -8.29 19.27 3.68
C GLU A 47 -6.82 19.19 3.24
N GLY A 48 -5.96 18.54 4.04
CA GLY A 48 -4.55 18.39 3.75
C GLY A 48 -4.30 17.57 2.47
N VAL A 49 -5.05 16.48 2.29
CA VAL A 49 -4.99 15.66 1.07
C VAL A 49 -5.51 16.43 -0.15
N SER A 50 -6.60 17.19 0.02
CA SER A 50 -7.17 18.02 -1.05
C SER A 50 -6.19 19.09 -1.51
N LEU A 51 -5.45 19.69 -0.58
CA LEU A 51 -4.41 20.67 -0.87
C LEU A 51 -3.30 20.08 -1.77
N ILE A 52 -2.85 18.85 -1.48
CA ILE A 52 -1.85 18.16 -2.31
C ILE A 52 -2.44 17.85 -3.70
N LYS A 53 -3.66 17.30 -3.75
CA LYS A 53 -4.34 16.98 -5.02
C LYS A 53 -4.56 18.21 -5.89
N GLN A 54 -4.88 19.34 -5.30
CA GLN A 54 -5.01 20.60 -6.01
C GLN A 54 -3.70 21.02 -6.66
N ASP A 55 -2.58 20.95 -5.95
CA ASP A 55 -1.27 21.31 -6.50
C ASP A 55 -0.81 20.34 -7.60
N ILE A 56 -1.16 19.06 -7.49
CA ILE A 56 -0.96 18.09 -8.58
C ILE A 56 -1.72 18.52 -9.82
N ALA A 57 -2.99 18.90 -9.67
CA ALA A 57 -3.87 19.24 -10.79
C ALA A 57 -3.59 20.64 -11.39
N SER A 58 -3.37 21.66 -10.55
CA SER A 58 -3.25 23.05 -11.00
C SER A 58 -1.83 23.46 -11.30
N GLU A 59 -0.87 22.98 -10.51
CA GLU A 59 0.54 23.34 -10.60
C GLU A 59 1.39 22.29 -11.33
N GLY A 60 0.85 21.09 -11.57
CA GLY A 60 1.57 20.00 -12.20
C GLY A 60 2.64 19.38 -11.31
N VAL A 61 2.46 19.42 -9.99
CA VAL A 61 3.33 18.70 -9.04
C VAL A 61 3.25 17.20 -9.34
N ASN A 62 4.40 16.57 -9.50
CA ASN A 62 4.49 15.12 -9.77
C ASN A 62 5.52 14.41 -8.88
N THR A 63 6.20 15.17 -8.05
CA THR A 63 7.15 14.66 -7.06
C THR A 63 6.80 15.29 -5.72
N ILE A 64 6.31 14.48 -4.80
CA ILE A 64 5.67 14.91 -3.56
C ILE A 64 6.53 14.43 -2.39
N VAL A 65 6.93 15.35 -1.51
CA VAL A 65 7.58 15.02 -0.24
C VAL A 65 6.62 15.37 0.88
N VAL A 66 6.27 14.38 1.70
CA VAL A 66 5.38 14.59 2.85
C VAL A 66 6.17 14.36 4.14
N ALA A 67 6.52 15.44 4.82
CA ALA A 67 7.14 15.40 6.15
C ALA A 67 6.05 15.26 7.20
N ALA A 68 5.87 14.06 7.72
CA ALA A 68 4.77 13.69 8.62
C ALA A 68 5.10 12.42 9.41
N CYS A 69 4.12 11.54 9.57
CA CYS A 69 4.27 10.21 10.14
C CYS A 69 4.99 9.23 9.20
N SER A 70 5.35 8.07 9.72
CA SER A 70 5.97 6.96 8.96
C SER A 70 5.19 6.62 7.69
N GLY A 71 5.90 6.26 6.63
CA GLY A 71 5.31 5.75 5.39
C GLY A 71 4.47 4.47 5.55
N ARG A 72 4.58 3.79 6.70
CA ARG A 72 3.75 2.63 7.04
C ARG A 72 2.36 3.01 7.57
N VAL A 73 2.19 4.27 7.98
CA VAL A 73 0.93 4.81 8.50
C VAL A 73 0.26 5.63 7.41
N LYS A 74 -1.05 5.42 7.20
CA LYS A 74 -1.81 6.18 6.20
C LYS A 74 -1.19 6.10 4.78
N PHE A 75 -0.69 4.93 4.39
CA PHE A 75 -0.07 4.73 3.07
C PHE A 75 -1.09 4.93 1.95
N ASP A 76 -2.32 4.50 2.15
CA ASP A 76 -3.47 4.64 1.25
C ASP A 76 -3.91 6.09 1.03
N VAL A 77 -3.81 6.91 2.08
CA VAL A 77 -4.19 8.34 2.05
C VAL A 77 -3.25 9.15 1.16
N PHE A 78 -1.96 8.79 1.13
CA PHE A 78 -0.93 9.47 0.35
C PHE A 78 -0.57 8.74 -0.94
N ASP A 79 -1.48 7.91 -1.44
CA ASP A 79 -1.40 7.36 -2.80
C ASP A 79 -2.05 8.35 -3.80
N PHE A 80 -1.23 8.93 -4.64
CA PHE A 80 -1.65 9.86 -5.68
C PHE A 80 -1.54 9.26 -7.09
N GLY A 81 -1.49 7.93 -7.17
CA GLY A 81 -1.44 7.19 -8.42
C GLY A 81 -0.02 7.00 -9.01
N PRO A 82 0.10 6.14 -10.02
CA PRO A 82 1.38 5.61 -10.51
C PRO A 82 2.25 6.66 -11.24
N SER A 83 1.69 7.80 -11.60
CA SER A 83 2.43 8.88 -12.30
C SER A 83 3.12 9.83 -11.33
N ASN A 84 2.95 9.67 -10.03
CA ASN A 84 3.48 10.55 -9.01
C ASN A 84 4.53 9.84 -8.14
N ILE A 85 5.63 10.52 -7.87
CA ILE A 85 6.61 10.08 -6.88
C ILE A 85 6.20 10.63 -5.52
N VAL A 86 6.05 9.76 -4.53
CA VAL A 86 5.74 10.16 -3.15
C VAL A 86 6.85 9.70 -2.22
N GLU A 87 7.54 10.63 -1.62
CA GLU A 87 8.52 10.38 -0.57
C GLU A 87 7.94 10.79 0.79
N ARG A 88 7.99 9.86 1.74
CA ARG A 88 7.51 10.06 3.11
C ARG A 88 8.68 10.26 4.05
N VAL A 89 8.78 11.47 4.61
CA VAL A 89 9.78 11.83 5.61
C VAL A 89 9.19 11.64 7.00
N ASN A 90 9.73 10.70 7.74
CA ASN A 90 9.22 10.35 9.06
C ASN A 90 9.79 11.28 10.15
N VAL A 91 9.15 12.43 10.36
CA VAL A 91 9.52 13.37 11.42
C VAL A 91 8.74 13.13 12.72
N ARG A 92 7.65 12.35 12.69
CA ARG A 92 6.87 12.04 13.88
C ARG A 92 7.55 10.98 14.73
N GLU A 93 7.64 9.73 14.23
CA GLU A 93 8.13 8.61 15.02
C GLU A 93 9.65 8.60 15.18
N GLN A 94 10.39 9.12 14.19
CA GLN A 94 11.85 9.10 14.22
C GLN A 94 12.47 10.37 14.81
N VAL A 95 11.67 11.41 15.05
CA VAL A 95 12.15 12.67 15.63
C VAL A 95 11.32 13.01 16.87
N VAL A 96 10.10 13.53 16.69
CA VAL A 96 9.33 14.12 17.80
C VAL A 96 8.94 13.11 18.88
N TRP A 97 8.61 11.87 18.50
CA TRP A 97 8.19 10.84 19.46
C TRP A 97 9.35 10.03 20.06
N SER A 98 10.55 10.15 19.52
CA SER A 98 11.72 9.39 19.96
C SER A 98 12.81 10.23 20.62
N HIS A 99 12.63 11.55 20.66
CA HIS A 99 13.57 12.48 21.25
C HIS A 99 12.83 13.48 22.15
N ASP A 100 13.55 14.00 23.14
CA ASP A 100 13.10 15.15 23.93
C ASP A 100 13.25 16.40 23.08
N TRP A 101 12.15 17.08 22.79
CA TRP A 101 12.13 18.29 21.96
C TRP A 101 12.18 19.59 22.77
N THR A 102 12.34 19.47 24.11
CA THR A 102 12.61 20.57 25.03
C THR A 102 13.71 20.17 25.97
N LYS A 103 14.54 21.13 26.35
CA LYS A 103 15.57 20.93 27.37
C LYS A 103 15.54 22.05 28.42
N GLU A 104 15.85 21.68 29.65
CA GLU A 104 16.04 22.65 30.73
C GLU A 104 17.43 23.30 30.59
N VAL A 105 17.42 24.63 30.53
CA VAL A 105 18.64 25.44 30.44
C VAL A 105 18.69 26.33 31.69
N GLN A 106 19.84 26.32 32.37
CA GLN A 106 20.08 27.25 33.46
C GLN A 106 20.42 28.64 32.90
N VAL A 107 19.57 29.61 33.15
CA VAL A 107 19.78 30.99 32.73
C VAL A 107 20.14 31.81 33.96
N LYS A 108 21.27 32.53 33.90
CA LYS A 108 21.66 33.50 34.90
C LYS A 108 20.86 34.78 34.70
N THR A 109 20.01 35.12 35.62
CA THR A 109 19.28 36.40 35.65
C THR A 109 19.77 37.22 36.83
N LYS A 110 19.64 38.55 36.74
CA LYS A 110 19.87 39.42 37.88
C LYS A 110 18.53 39.81 38.48
N ASP A 111 18.42 39.71 39.79
CA ASP A 111 17.27 40.22 40.50
C ASP A 111 17.23 41.76 40.51
N ALA A 112 16.16 42.35 41.09
CA ALA A 112 15.97 43.79 41.19
C ALA A 112 17.09 44.48 42.00
N GLU A 113 17.86 43.72 42.78
CA GLU A 113 18.93 44.18 43.66
C GLU A 113 20.33 43.92 43.03
N GLY A 114 20.39 43.35 41.80
CA GLY A 114 21.63 43.12 41.04
C GLY A 114 22.37 41.84 41.42
N LYS A 115 21.79 40.93 42.22
CA LYS A 115 22.38 39.63 42.56
C LYS A 115 22.07 38.61 41.44
N GLU A 116 23.09 37.81 41.11
CA GLU A 116 22.89 36.72 40.15
C GLU A 116 22.01 35.61 40.72
N GLU A 117 20.89 35.32 40.06
CA GLU A 117 20.02 34.21 40.33
C GLU A 117 20.02 33.24 39.14
N VAL A 118 20.09 31.94 39.42
CA VAL A 118 20.04 30.91 38.37
C VAL A 118 18.60 30.41 38.30
N LYS A 119 17.95 30.57 37.16
CA LYS A 119 16.61 30.06 36.89
C LYS A 119 16.67 29.00 35.82
N SER A 120 15.92 27.92 36.01
CA SER A 120 15.71 26.93 34.97
C SER A 120 14.61 27.42 34.01
N GLU A 121 14.92 27.48 32.74
CA GLU A 121 13.96 27.76 31.65
C GLU A 121 13.90 26.55 30.72
N THR A 122 12.69 26.16 30.35
CA THR A 122 12.50 25.13 29.31
C THR A 122 12.58 25.79 27.93
N LYS A 123 13.51 25.33 27.10
CA LYS A 123 13.70 25.83 25.73
C LYS A 123 13.54 24.68 24.73
N PRO A 124 13.12 25.01 23.48
CA PRO A 124 13.16 24.01 22.41
C PRO A 124 14.56 23.42 22.26
N ASP A 125 14.62 22.11 22.00
CA ASP A 125 15.87 21.45 21.73
C ASP A 125 16.31 21.64 20.28
N GLU A 126 17.42 22.37 20.08
CA GLU A 126 17.92 22.65 18.73
C GLU A 126 18.44 21.42 18.02
N ASP A 127 18.93 20.42 18.74
CA ASP A 127 19.45 19.18 18.17
C ASP A 127 18.30 18.37 17.55
N THR A 128 17.15 18.30 18.22
CA THR A 128 15.93 17.66 17.71
C THR A 128 15.39 18.40 16.49
N GLN A 129 15.42 19.73 16.49
CA GLN A 129 15.03 20.52 15.31
C GLN A 129 15.97 20.26 14.13
N MET A 130 17.29 20.28 14.35
CA MET A 130 18.29 20.01 13.32
C MET A 130 18.15 18.61 12.73
N LEU A 131 17.86 17.61 13.57
CA LEU A 131 17.58 16.24 13.12
C LEU A 131 16.38 16.19 12.16
N ALA A 132 15.29 16.90 12.47
CA ALA A 132 14.12 16.98 11.60
C ALA A 132 14.45 17.62 10.25
N GLU A 133 15.26 18.69 10.27
CA GLU A 133 15.73 19.37 9.06
C GLU A 133 16.58 18.42 8.20
N ASP A 134 17.46 17.62 8.80
CA ASP A 134 18.29 16.66 8.08
C ASP A 134 17.44 15.53 7.47
N TYR A 135 16.45 15.03 8.17
CA TYR A 135 15.48 14.09 7.59
C TYR A 135 14.76 14.70 6.38
N LEU A 136 14.38 15.96 6.46
CA LEU A 136 13.73 16.65 5.33
C LEU A 136 14.70 16.84 4.15
N ARG A 137 15.96 17.23 4.40
CA ARG A 137 17.01 17.30 3.38
C ARG A 137 17.20 15.98 2.66
N MET A 138 17.31 14.89 3.41
CA MET A 138 17.43 13.55 2.85
C MET A 138 16.21 13.17 2.00
N GLY A 139 15.01 13.47 2.47
CA GLY A 139 13.77 13.17 1.74
C GLY A 139 13.67 13.95 0.42
N ILE A 140 14.02 15.24 0.43
CA ILE A 140 14.03 16.07 -0.78
C ILE A 140 15.06 15.53 -1.79
N VAL A 141 16.27 15.22 -1.35
CA VAL A 141 17.31 14.65 -2.22
C VAL A 141 16.89 13.30 -2.79
N LYS A 142 16.31 12.45 -1.95
CA LYS A 142 15.82 11.14 -2.37
C LYS A 142 14.71 11.28 -3.42
N ALA A 143 13.70 12.12 -3.18
CA ALA A 143 12.61 12.38 -4.13
C ALA A 143 13.17 12.90 -5.48
N ASN A 144 14.12 13.81 -5.45
CA ASN A 144 14.76 14.33 -6.66
C ASN A 144 15.52 13.25 -7.46
N LYS A 145 16.12 12.28 -6.79
CA LYS A 145 16.89 11.20 -7.42
C LYS A 145 16.04 9.98 -7.78
N THR A 146 14.86 9.80 -7.17
CA THR A 146 13.95 8.69 -7.46
C THR A 146 13.35 8.87 -8.85
N SER A 147 13.38 7.83 -9.68
CA SER A 147 12.61 7.73 -10.93
C SER A 147 11.40 6.82 -10.72
N LEU A 148 10.34 7.05 -11.49
CA LEU A 148 9.22 6.11 -11.51
C LEU A 148 9.73 4.76 -12.02
N PRO A 149 9.38 3.66 -11.36
CA PRO A 149 9.78 2.34 -11.84
C PRO A 149 9.10 2.07 -13.18
N GLU A 150 9.87 1.61 -14.14
CA GLU A 150 9.31 1.07 -15.37
C GLU A 150 8.85 -0.37 -15.12
N PRO A 151 7.65 -0.75 -15.56
CA PRO A 151 7.18 -2.12 -15.41
C PRO A 151 8.14 -3.08 -16.09
N PHE A 152 8.56 -4.13 -15.37
CA PHE A 152 9.37 -5.20 -15.98
C PHE A 152 8.57 -5.96 -17.05
N ILE A 153 7.25 -6.00 -16.93
CA ILE A 153 6.32 -6.61 -17.86
C ILE A 153 5.52 -5.49 -18.52
N GLU A 154 5.76 -5.25 -19.80
CA GLU A 154 5.08 -4.22 -20.58
C GLU A 154 3.59 -4.54 -20.78
N GLU A 155 3.29 -5.84 -20.99
CA GLU A 155 1.94 -6.33 -21.13
C GLU A 155 1.74 -7.57 -20.23
N PHE A 156 0.60 -7.63 -19.57
CA PHE A 156 0.17 -8.82 -18.85
C PHE A 156 -1.27 -9.18 -19.22
N THR A 157 -1.53 -10.46 -19.29
CA THR A 157 -2.89 -10.95 -19.58
C THR A 157 -3.71 -10.95 -18.30
N LYS A 158 -4.91 -10.34 -18.36
CA LYS A 158 -5.89 -10.39 -17.26
C LYS A 158 -6.62 -11.74 -17.23
N LYS A 159 -5.86 -12.84 -17.24
CA LYS A 159 -6.36 -14.21 -17.19
C LYS A 159 -5.91 -14.89 -15.90
N ILE A 160 -6.81 -15.57 -15.25
CA ILE A 160 -6.55 -16.30 -14.01
C ILE A 160 -6.78 -17.79 -14.27
N LEU A 161 -5.84 -18.61 -13.85
CA LEU A 161 -5.98 -20.05 -13.83
C LEU A 161 -6.37 -20.50 -12.41
N VAL A 162 -7.50 -21.19 -12.30
CA VAL A 162 -7.94 -21.82 -11.05
C VAL A 162 -7.82 -23.34 -11.23
N ILE A 163 -7.14 -23.99 -10.29
CA ILE A 163 -6.91 -25.43 -10.30
C ILE A 163 -7.75 -26.11 -9.23
N GLY A 164 -8.65 -26.97 -9.66
CA GLY A 164 -9.58 -27.68 -8.81
C GLY A 164 -10.92 -26.96 -8.64
N SER A 165 -12.01 -27.71 -8.81
CA SER A 165 -13.38 -27.22 -8.72
C SER A 165 -14.08 -27.54 -7.40
N GLY A 166 -13.34 -27.65 -6.30
CA GLY A 166 -13.93 -27.68 -4.97
C GLY A 166 -14.61 -26.33 -4.64
N ILE A 167 -15.25 -26.22 -3.49
CA ILE A 167 -15.98 -25.00 -3.08
C ILE A 167 -15.08 -23.75 -3.16
N THR A 168 -13.82 -23.86 -2.79
CA THR A 168 -12.84 -22.76 -2.85
C THR A 168 -12.56 -22.35 -4.30
N GLY A 169 -12.28 -23.31 -5.19
CA GLY A 169 -12.00 -23.00 -6.60
C GLY A 169 -13.23 -22.45 -7.33
N LEU A 170 -14.42 -22.96 -7.04
CA LEU A 170 -15.66 -22.41 -7.58
C LEU A 170 -15.88 -20.96 -7.12
N THR A 171 -15.71 -20.68 -5.82
CA THR A 171 -15.87 -19.32 -5.29
C THR A 171 -14.81 -18.38 -5.86
N ALA A 172 -13.54 -18.79 -5.88
CA ALA A 172 -12.47 -17.98 -6.44
C ALA A 172 -12.69 -17.64 -7.93
N SER A 173 -13.21 -18.62 -8.70
CA SER A 173 -13.52 -18.41 -10.11
C SER A 173 -14.62 -17.37 -10.31
N LEU A 174 -15.69 -17.44 -9.52
CA LEU A 174 -16.79 -16.47 -9.59
C LEU A 174 -16.33 -15.08 -9.19
N GLU A 175 -15.65 -14.94 -8.05
CA GLU A 175 -15.15 -13.64 -7.57
C GLU A 175 -14.20 -13.00 -8.59
N ALA A 176 -13.25 -13.76 -9.12
CA ALA A 176 -12.34 -13.27 -10.14
C ALA A 176 -13.07 -12.84 -11.42
N ALA A 177 -14.04 -13.62 -11.88
CA ALA A 177 -14.81 -13.29 -13.08
C ALA A 177 -15.69 -12.05 -12.88
N ASN A 178 -16.33 -11.92 -11.71
CA ASN A 178 -17.16 -10.77 -11.34
C ASN A 178 -16.35 -9.47 -11.24
N THR A 179 -15.07 -9.55 -10.89
CA THR A 179 -14.15 -8.39 -10.90
C THR A 179 -13.55 -8.09 -12.28
N GLY A 180 -13.95 -8.84 -13.32
CA GLY A 180 -13.61 -8.54 -14.71
C GLY A 180 -12.44 -9.33 -15.30
N TYR A 181 -11.92 -10.34 -14.59
CA TYR A 181 -10.90 -11.23 -15.11
C TYR A 181 -11.50 -12.37 -15.95
N ASP A 182 -10.78 -12.81 -16.97
CA ASP A 182 -11.09 -14.06 -17.66
C ASP A 182 -10.50 -15.23 -16.86
N VAL A 183 -11.31 -16.23 -16.57
CA VAL A 183 -10.93 -17.36 -15.70
C VAL A 183 -10.93 -18.65 -16.48
N THR A 184 -9.86 -19.43 -16.32
CA THR A 184 -9.82 -20.83 -16.75
C THR A 184 -9.86 -21.71 -15.50
N LEU A 185 -10.96 -22.45 -15.29
CA LEU A 185 -11.10 -23.40 -14.21
C LEU A 185 -10.79 -24.81 -14.72
N VAL A 186 -9.78 -25.46 -14.13
CA VAL A 186 -9.35 -26.82 -14.50
C VAL A 186 -9.70 -27.79 -13.38
N GLU A 187 -10.36 -28.87 -13.74
CA GLU A 187 -10.73 -29.95 -12.83
C GLU A 187 -10.32 -31.31 -13.40
N LYS A 188 -9.66 -32.13 -12.59
CA LYS A 188 -9.20 -33.45 -12.99
C LYS A 188 -10.33 -34.47 -13.15
N ASN A 189 -11.41 -34.32 -12.38
CA ASN A 189 -12.57 -35.16 -12.49
C ASN A 189 -13.49 -34.70 -13.62
N ALA A 190 -14.39 -35.58 -14.06
CA ALA A 190 -15.38 -35.23 -15.06
C ALA A 190 -16.48 -34.30 -14.53
N GLN A 191 -16.64 -34.20 -13.19
CA GLN A 191 -17.65 -33.41 -12.52
C GLN A 191 -17.06 -32.35 -11.62
N LEU A 192 -17.70 -31.18 -11.61
CA LEU A 192 -17.35 -30.06 -10.72
C LEU A 192 -17.88 -30.25 -9.30
N GLY A 193 -17.37 -29.48 -8.36
CA GLY A 193 -17.85 -29.35 -7.00
C GLY A 193 -17.07 -30.13 -5.95
N GLY A 194 -16.20 -31.05 -6.36
CA GLY A 194 -15.30 -31.77 -5.47
C GLY A 194 -16.02 -32.47 -4.32
N PHE A 195 -15.49 -32.34 -3.09
CA PHE A 195 -16.11 -32.94 -1.91
C PHE A 195 -17.48 -32.32 -1.58
N ALA A 196 -17.64 -31.02 -1.77
CA ALA A 196 -18.88 -30.30 -1.44
C ALA A 196 -20.07 -30.80 -2.26
N ALA A 197 -19.87 -31.24 -3.52
CA ALA A 197 -20.92 -31.79 -4.35
C ALA A 197 -21.48 -33.14 -3.84
N ARG A 198 -20.77 -33.82 -2.93
CA ARG A 198 -21.21 -35.06 -2.28
C ARG A 198 -22.05 -34.83 -1.04
N GLN A 199 -22.05 -33.57 -0.54
CA GLN A 199 -22.82 -33.19 0.65
C GLN A 199 -24.25 -32.84 0.26
N ARG A 200 -25.22 -33.28 1.07
CA ARG A 200 -26.64 -32.92 0.89
C ARG A 200 -27.00 -31.66 1.68
N LYS A 201 -26.34 -31.45 2.80
CA LYS A 201 -26.57 -30.33 3.71
C LYS A 201 -25.26 -29.74 4.18
N GLN A 202 -25.28 -28.47 4.55
CA GLN A 202 -24.16 -27.71 5.10
C GLN A 202 -24.57 -27.01 6.40
N ILE A 203 -23.58 -26.56 7.16
CA ILE A 203 -23.80 -25.68 8.29
C ILE A 203 -24.22 -24.33 7.75
N PRO A 204 -25.23 -23.64 8.31
CA PRO A 204 -25.65 -22.32 7.89
C PRO A 204 -24.49 -21.30 7.97
N THR A 205 -24.45 -20.40 7.01
CA THR A 205 -23.47 -19.31 6.99
C THR A 205 -23.87 -18.12 7.87
N LYS A 206 -25.11 -18.16 8.42
CA LYS A 206 -25.66 -17.10 9.29
C LYS A 206 -26.08 -17.67 10.63
N ALA A 207 -26.02 -16.84 11.67
CA ALA A 207 -26.56 -17.21 12.98
C ALA A 207 -28.03 -17.57 12.89
N PRO A 208 -28.50 -18.54 13.70
CA PRO A 208 -27.88 -19.18 14.88
C PRO A 208 -26.99 -20.40 14.59
N TYR A 209 -26.72 -20.76 13.34
CA TYR A 209 -25.88 -21.91 12.92
C TYR A 209 -26.35 -23.28 13.41
N SER A 210 -27.62 -23.40 13.81
CA SER A 210 -28.14 -24.58 14.53
C SER A 210 -28.78 -25.61 13.65
N GLU A 211 -29.35 -25.22 12.51
CA GLU A 211 -30.06 -26.17 11.62
C GLU A 211 -29.32 -26.28 10.28
N LEU A 212 -29.08 -27.53 9.85
CA LEU A 212 -28.42 -27.79 8.59
C LEU A 212 -29.29 -27.36 7.40
N GLU A 213 -28.75 -26.52 6.52
CA GLU A 213 -29.39 -26.08 5.29
C GLU A 213 -28.92 -26.89 4.06
N PRO A 214 -29.70 -26.96 2.96
CA PRO A 214 -29.23 -27.54 1.70
C PRO A 214 -27.94 -26.85 1.22
N THR A 215 -27.04 -27.59 0.58
CA THR A 215 -25.83 -26.97 -0.02
C THR A 215 -26.20 -26.13 -1.24
N ASN A 216 -25.53 -25.01 -1.43
CA ASN A 216 -25.69 -24.16 -2.61
C ASN A 216 -24.69 -24.51 -3.74
N ILE A 217 -24.04 -25.67 -3.64
CA ILE A 217 -22.97 -26.07 -4.56
C ILE A 217 -23.46 -26.21 -6.01
N GLN A 218 -24.67 -26.74 -6.20
CA GLN A 218 -25.23 -26.94 -7.53
C GLN A 218 -25.58 -25.61 -8.22
N GLU A 219 -26.03 -24.64 -7.46
CA GLU A 219 -26.28 -23.27 -7.96
C GLU A 219 -24.97 -22.61 -8.40
N LYS A 220 -23.93 -22.72 -7.58
CA LYS A 220 -22.59 -22.22 -7.94
C LYS A 220 -22.03 -22.91 -9.20
N ILE A 221 -22.17 -24.22 -9.32
CA ILE A 221 -21.73 -24.94 -10.52
C ILE A 221 -22.48 -24.44 -11.76
N LYS A 222 -23.77 -24.23 -11.67
CA LYS A 222 -24.61 -23.73 -12.77
C LYS A 222 -24.19 -22.28 -13.14
N GLU A 223 -23.95 -21.45 -12.15
CA GLU A 223 -23.51 -20.07 -12.34
C GLU A 223 -22.17 -20.02 -13.07
N ILE A 224 -21.18 -20.81 -12.63
CA ILE A 224 -19.86 -20.91 -13.25
C ILE A 224 -19.92 -21.42 -14.67
N THR A 225 -20.72 -22.46 -14.90
CA THR A 225 -20.85 -23.06 -16.23
C THR A 225 -21.45 -22.10 -17.26
N ASN A 226 -22.31 -21.21 -16.80
CA ASN A 226 -22.97 -20.21 -17.64
C ASN A 226 -22.27 -18.85 -17.67
N HIS A 227 -21.21 -18.66 -16.89
CA HIS A 227 -20.56 -17.35 -16.78
C HIS A 227 -19.73 -17.03 -18.01
N PRO A 228 -19.91 -15.86 -18.67
CA PRO A 228 -19.27 -15.53 -19.95
C PRO A 228 -17.74 -15.43 -19.88
N ARG A 229 -17.19 -15.14 -18.69
CA ARG A 229 -15.74 -15.01 -18.47
C ARG A 229 -15.09 -16.26 -17.87
N ILE A 230 -15.82 -17.36 -17.67
CA ILE A 230 -15.25 -18.58 -17.09
C ILE A 230 -15.23 -19.70 -18.14
N THR A 231 -14.04 -20.17 -18.43
CA THR A 231 -13.84 -21.37 -19.26
C THR A 231 -13.57 -22.58 -18.37
N VAL A 232 -14.45 -23.54 -18.39
CA VAL A 232 -14.33 -24.78 -17.59
C VAL A 232 -13.68 -25.87 -18.41
N LYS A 233 -12.65 -26.51 -17.84
CA LYS A 233 -11.96 -27.70 -18.41
C LYS A 233 -12.01 -28.84 -17.41
N THR A 234 -12.88 -29.83 -17.64
CA THR A 234 -12.98 -31.05 -16.83
C THR A 234 -12.18 -32.19 -17.42
N GLY A 235 -11.83 -33.19 -16.60
CA GLY A 235 -11.01 -34.32 -17.03
C GLY A 235 -9.56 -33.94 -17.39
N MET A 236 -9.08 -32.81 -16.92
CA MET A 236 -7.79 -32.23 -17.29
C MET A 236 -6.91 -31.98 -16.08
N GLU A 237 -5.61 -32.20 -16.25
CA GLU A 237 -4.56 -31.89 -15.28
C GLU A 237 -3.53 -30.98 -15.89
N ILE A 238 -2.79 -30.27 -15.04
CA ILE A 238 -1.62 -29.50 -15.48
C ILE A 238 -0.52 -30.44 -15.96
N ALA A 239 -0.03 -30.22 -17.15
CA ALA A 239 1.11 -30.96 -17.69
C ALA A 239 2.43 -30.24 -17.43
N ARG A 240 2.44 -28.90 -17.60
CA ARG A 240 3.62 -28.05 -17.40
C ARG A 240 3.20 -26.63 -17.12
N ILE A 241 3.96 -25.97 -16.26
CA ILE A 241 3.93 -24.52 -16.04
C ILE A 241 5.33 -23.98 -16.32
N SER A 242 5.42 -22.88 -17.06
CA SER A 242 6.65 -22.14 -17.34
C SER A 242 6.36 -20.65 -17.37
N GLY A 243 7.41 -19.81 -17.37
CA GLY A 243 7.27 -18.37 -17.36
C GLY A 243 7.39 -17.77 -15.96
N ALA A 244 6.81 -16.60 -15.77
CA ALA A 244 6.88 -15.80 -14.56
C ALA A 244 5.52 -15.13 -14.29
N PRO A 245 5.31 -14.51 -13.12
CA PRO A 245 4.09 -13.76 -12.82
C PRO A 245 3.74 -12.77 -13.95
N GLY A 246 2.48 -12.83 -14.41
CA GLY A 246 1.99 -12.05 -15.55
C GLY A 246 2.22 -12.69 -16.93
N MET A 247 3.08 -13.70 -17.04
CA MET A 247 3.45 -14.36 -18.30
C MET A 247 3.59 -15.88 -18.14
N PHE A 248 2.70 -16.51 -17.37
CA PHE A 248 2.72 -17.97 -17.25
C PHE A 248 2.14 -18.64 -18.49
N ASP A 249 2.91 -19.60 -19.03
CA ASP A 249 2.44 -20.56 -20.01
C ASP A 249 2.07 -21.87 -19.30
N VAL A 250 0.82 -22.29 -19.47
CA VAL A 250 0.31 -23.50 -18.84
C VAL A 250 -0.22 -24.46 -19.89
N SER A 251 0.33 -25.65 -19.94
CA SER A 251 -0.17 -26.72 -20.77
C SER A 251 -0.94 -27.76 -19.95
N PHE A 252 -1.95 -28.33 -20.57
CA PHE A 252 -2.84 -29.30 -19.95
C PHE A 252 -2.69 -30.68 -20.59
N LYS A 253 -2.97 -31.71 -19.83
CA LYS A 253 -3.08 -33.11 -20.29
C LYS A 253 -4.41 -33.69 -19.81
N GLN A 254 -4.86 -34.77 -20.48
CA GLN A 254 -5.98 -35.55 -19.99
C GLN A 254 -5.62 -36.20 -18.63
N ALA A 255 -6.52 -36.16 -17.67
CA ALA A 255 -6.29 -36.72 -16.35
C ALA A 255 -5.95 -38.23 -16.44
N GLY A 256 -4.95 -38.66 -15.68
CA GLY A 256 -4.46 -40.04 -15.69
C GLY A 256 -3.50 -40.39 -16.85
N THR A 257 -3.24 -39.48 -17.77
CA THR A 257 -2.25 -39.70 -18.84
C THR A 257 -0.85 -39.39 -18.32
N LYS A 258 0.06 -40.35 -18.41
CA LYS A 258 1.47 -40.16 -18.08
C LYS A 258 2.18 -39.29 -19.13
N THR A 259 2.99 -38.35 -18.69
CA THR A 259 3.87 -37.58 -19.54
C THR A 259 5.35 -37.99 -19.33
N LYS A 260 6.24 -37.57 -20.20
CA LYS A 260 7.69 -37.78 -20.01
C LYS A 260 8.27 -37.14 -18.75
N TRP A 261 7.52 -36.26 -18.10
CA TRP A 261 7.89 -35.56 -16.88
C TRP A 261 7.39 -36.28 -15.61
N ASP A 262 6.51 -37.29 -15.74
CA ASP A 262 6.01 -38.11 -14.63
C ASP A 262 6.97 -39.24 -14.24
N VAL A 263 8.16 -39.28 -14.82
CA VAL A 263 9.22 -40.25 -14.46
C VAL A 263 9.95 -39.68 -13.25
N PRO A 264 10.00 -40.39 -12.11
CA PRO A 264 10.82 -39.99 -10.98
C PRO A 264 12.28 -39.84 -11.42
N PRO A 265 13.02 -38.87 -10.86
CA PRO A 265 14.46 -38.78 -11.16
C PRO A 265 15.16 -40.07 -10.74
N PRO A 266 16.23 -40.47 -11.43
CA PRO A 266 17.00 -41.66 -11.14
C PRO A 266 17.62 -41.65 -9.77
#